data_989d34cd27b88868fc82729332c0849b
#
_entry.id   989d34cd27b88868fc82729332c0849b
#
_cell.length_a   1.000
_cell.length_b   1.000
_cell.length_c   1.000
_cell.angle_alpha   90.00
_cell.angle_beta   90.00
_cell.angle_gamma   90.00
#
_symmetry.space_group_name_H-M   'P 1'
#
loop_
_entity.id
_entity.type
_entity.pdbx_description
1 polymer ?
#
loop_
_entity_poly.entity_id
_entity_poly.type
_entity_poly.pdbx_seq_one_letter_code
_entity_poly.pdbx_strand_id
1 'polypeptide(L)'
;TQKRWDEVMEWLDKAADHGSQFAQYRLGKIYLTGEFVPKDVEKALAYLTASADQGNQFAQYALGKLYLFGRDIPPDREQAREWLIRAAAQGNEYARFFLDRFDQFRDPSVMLAATKLLHHMSRIFQSNSVPPSNPAGIRIDSKRRRRLMEKRMAMGHKADDHEDRGLTQQTQ
;
A
#
# COMPACT_ATOMS: atom_id res chain seq x y z
N THR A 1 -13.77 -6.23 19.74
CA THR A 1 -13.17 -5.75 18.48
C THR A 1 -14.08 -4.72 17.81
N GLN A 2 -15.41 -4.97 17.72
CA GLN A 2 -16.39 -4.07 17.07
C GLN A 2 -16.41 -2.69 17.75
N LYS A 3 -16.51 -2.63 19.08
CA LYS A 3 -16.54 -1.38 19.84
C LYS A 3 -15.36 -0.46 19.56
N ARG A 4 -14.17 -1.01 19.27
CA ARG A 4 -13.00 -0.20 18.92
C ARG A 4 -13.12 0.40 17.52
N TRP A 5 -13.82 -0.26 16.61
CA TRP A 5 -14.07 0.26 15.27
C TRP A 5 -15.11 1.38 15.28
N ASP A 6 -16.15 1.23 16.11
CA ASP A 6 -17.16 2.28 16.29
C ASP A 6 -16.50 3.58 16.81
N GLU A 7 -15.61 3.46 17.79
CA GLU A 7 -14.82 4.60 18.30
C GLU A 7 -13.93 5.22 17.21
N VAL A 8 -13.25 4.39 16.40
CA VAL A 8 -12.41 4.87 15.29
C VAL A 8 -13.24 5.61 14.25
N MET A 9 -14.41 5.09 13.90
CA MET A 9 -15.32 5.74 12.95
C MET A 9 -15.79 7.09 13.48
N GLU A 10 -16.18 7.16 14.76
CA GLU A 10 -16.59 8.42 15.38
C GLU A 10 -15.46 9.48 15.34
N TRP A 11 -14.22 9.09 15.61
CA TRP A 11 -13.08 10.00 15.52
C TRP A 11 -12.77 10.43 14.09
N LEU A 12 -12.89 9.52 13.13
CA LEU A 12 -12.70 9.85 11.71
C LEU A 12 -13.80 10.79 11.22
N ASP A 13 -15.06 10.58 11.59
CA ASP A 13 -16.18 11.45 11.23
C ASP A 13 -15.97 12.87 11.82
N LYS A 14 -15.65 12.99 13.10
CA LYS A 14 -15.33 14.27 13.72
C LYS A 14 -14.17 14.98 13.02
N ALA A 15 -13.10 14.25 12.68
CA ALA A 15 -11.97 14.83 11.99
C ALA A 15 -12.31 15.27 10.57
N ALA A 16 -13.15 14.51 9.87
CA ALA A 16 -13.62 14.85 8.53
C ALA A 16 -14.52 16.09 8.52
N ASP A 17 -15.41 16.21 9.53
CA ASP A 17 -16.27 17.39 9.72
C ASP A 17 -15.44 18.66 9.99
N HIS A 18 -14.29 18.52 10.63
CA HIS A 18 -13.31 19.60 10.81
C HIS A 18 -12.42 19.82 9.57
N GLY A 19 -12.73 19.19 8.45
CA GLY A 19 -12.06 19.40 7.17
C GLY A 19 -10.76 18.62 6.97
N SER A 20 -10.45 17.63 7.82
CA SER A 20 -9.24 16.83 7.64
C SER A 20 -9.29 16.00 6.35
N GLN A 21 -8.49 16.37 5.36
CA GLN A 21 -8.37 15.64 4.10
C GLN A 21 -7.97 14.16 4.29
N PHE A 22 -7.16 13.86 5.32
CA PHE A 22 -6.74 12.49 5.59
C PHE A 22 -7.87 11.67 6.19
N ALA A 23 -8.68 12.23 7.06
CA ALA A 23 -9.86 11.57 7.61
C ALA A 23 -10.90 11.30 6.51
N GLN A 24 -11.18 12.30 5.67
CA GLN A 24 -12.05 12.14 4.52
C GLN A 24 -11.57 11.05 3.56
N TYR A 25 -10.28 11.01 3.23
CA TYR A 25 -9.72 9.93 2.42
C TYR A 25 -9.91 8.55 3.07
N ARG A 26 -9.69 8.44 4.37
CA ARG A 26 -9.86 7.19 5.13
C ARG A 26 -11.31 6.73 5.12
N LEU A 27 -12.25 7.63 5.41
CA LEU A 27 -13.69 7.34 5.35
C LEU A 27 -14.11 6.92 3.95
N GLY A 28 -13.68 7.65 2.93
CA GLY A 28 -13.95 7.29 1.54
C GLY A 28 -13.48 5.88 1.19
N LYS A 29 -12.30 5.47 1.65
CA LYS A 29 -11.82 4.10 1.48
C LYS A 29 -12.66 3.08 2.24
N ILE A 30 -13.02 3.34 3.48
CA ILE A 30 -13.80 2.43 4.32
C ILE A 30 -15.17 2.18 3.69
N TYR A 31 -15.88 3.24 3.26
CA TYR A 31 -17.17 3.10 2.59
C TYR A 31 -17.06 2.42 1.21
N LEU A 32 -15.97 2.63 0.49
CA LEU A 32 -15.75 1.99 -0.81
C LEU A 32 -15.48 0.48 -0.69
N THR A 33 -14.73 0.07 0.34
CA THR A 33 -14.38 -1.34 0.55
C THR A 33 -15.48 -2.13 1.26
N GLY A 34 -16.26 -1.47 2.11
CA GLY A 34 -17.26 -2.14 2.94
C GLY A 34 -16.64 -3.04 4.01
N GLU A 35 -15.39 -2.75 4.44
CA GLU A 35 -14.64 -3.65 5.33
C GLU A 35 -15.15 -3.63 6.78
N PHE A 36 -15.58 -2.47 7.27
CA PHE A 36 -16.02 -2.28 8.67
C PHE A 36 -17.46 -1.76 8.76
N VAL A 37 -17.96 -1.18 7.69
CA VAL A 37 -19.33 -0.67 7.53
C VAL A 37 -19.90 -1.18 6.22
N PRO A 38 -21.21 -1.21 6.05
CA PRO A 38 -21.79 -1.53 4.76
C PRO A 38 -21.22 -0.65 3.65
N LYS A 39 -20.93 -1.25 2.51
CA LYS A 39 -20.42 -0.52 1.34
C LYS A 39 -21.42 0.54 0.90
N ASP A 40 -20.93 1.78 0.76
CA ASP A 40 -21.71 2.92 0.31
C ASP A 40 -20.87 3.74 -0.67
N VAL A 41 -21.11 3.54 -1.97
CA VAL A 41 -20.32 4.14 -3.04
C VAL A 41 -20.55 5.65 -3.12
N GLU A 42 -21.77 6.12 -2.83
CA GLU A 42 -22.09 7.53 -2.88
C GLU A 42 -21.38 8.32 -1.79
N LYS A 43 -21.42 7.81 -0.55
CA LYS A 43 -20.63 8.39 0.56
C LYS A 43 -19.14 8.31 0.29
N ALA A 44 -18.67 7.18 -0.24
CA ALA A 44 -17.25 7.03 -0.60
C ALA A 44 -16.81 8.10 -1.61
N LEU A 45 -17.60 8.32 -2.67
CA LEU A 45 -17.33 9.37 -3.66
C LEU A 45 -17.31 10.77 -3.02
N ALA A 46 -18.31 11.10 -2.20
CA ALA A 46 -18.37 12.39 -1.54
C ALA A 46 -17.12 12.68 -0.70
N TYR A 47 -16.72 11.72 0.14
CA TYR A 47 -15.52 11.88 0.97
C TYR A 47 -14.22 11.89 0.16
N LEU A 48 -14.10 11.03 -0.87
CA LEU A 48 -12.91 11.02 -1.72
C LEU A 48 -12.79 12.32 -2.52
N THR A 49 -13.88 12.85 -3.04
CA THR A 49 -13.90 14.11 -3.78
C THR A 49 -13.51 15.27 -2.87
N ALA A 50 -14.14 15.38 -1.70
CA ALA A 50 -13.80 16.41 -0.71
C ALA A 50 -12.31 16.39 -0.32
N SER A 51 -11.74 15.20 -0.15
CA SER A 51 -10.32 15.03 0.15
C SER A 51 -9.42 15.38 -1.05
N ALA A 52 -9.82 14.99 -2.26
CA ALA A 52 -9.06 15.23 -3.48
C ALA A 52 -9.03 16.70 -3.87
N ASP A 53 -10.12 17.42 -3.66
CA ASP A 53 -10.22 18.87 -3.90
C ASP A 53 -9.35 19.67 -2.94
N GLN A 54 -9.13 19.17 -1.74
CA GLN A 54 -8.14 19.73 -0.80
C GLN A 54 -6.69 19.39 -1.15
N GLY A 55 -6.45 18.67 -2.24
CA GLY A 55 -5.12 18.33 -2.72
C GLY A 55 -4.56 17.01 -2.24
N ASN A 56 -5.32 16.15 -1.60
CA ASN A 56 -4.82 14.84 -1.19
C ASN A 56 -4.52 13.94 -2.40
N GLN A 57 -3.23 13.70 -2.66
CA GLN A 57 -2.78 12.89 -3.80
C GLN A 57 -3.31 11.43 -3.78
N PHE A 58 -3.54 10.87 -2.59
CA PHE A 58 -4.05 9.51 -2.47
C PHE A 58 -5.54 9.43 -2.80
N ALA A 59 -6.31 10.45 -2.44
CA ALA A 59 -7.71 10.57 -2.81
C ALA A 59 -7.87 10.82 -4.33
N GLN A 60 -7.06 11.70 -4.90
CA GLN A 60 -7.00 11.94 -6.35
C GLN A 60 -6.67 10.65 -7.11
N TYR A 61 -5.67 9.90 -6.68
CA TYR A 61 -5.34 8.60 -7.26
C TYR A 61 -6.49 7.59 -7.11
N ALA A 62 -7.16 7.56 -5.95
CA ALA A 62 -8.28 6.66 -5.71
C ALA A 62 -9.47 6.97 -6.64
N LEU A 63 -9.81 8.25 -6.82
CA LEU A 63 -10.83 8.70 -7.79
C LEU A 63 -10.44 8.35 -9.23
N GLY A 64 -9.19 8.62 -9.61
CA GLY A 64 -8.69 8.28 -10.93
C GLY A 64 -8.85 6.79 -11.24
N LYS A 65 -8.56 5.92 -10.28
CA LYS A 65 -8.79 4.47 -10.41
C LYS A 65 -10.28 4.12 -10.49
N LEU A 66 -11.09 4.76 -9.66
CA LEU A 66 -12.52 4.48 -9.60
C LEU A 66 -13.20 4.77 -10.93
N TYR A 67 -12.92 5.93 -11.52
CA TYR A 67 -13.41 6.31 -12.85
C TYR A 67 -12.79 5.47 -13.99
N LEU A 68 -11.53 5.07 -13.85
CA LEU A 68 -10.87 4.28 -14.89
C LEU A 68 -11.45 2.87 -15.01
N PHE A 69 -11.69 2.21 -13.87
CA PHE A 69 -12.12 0.81 -13.85
C PHE A 69 -13.64 0.63 -13.90
N GLY A 70 -14.39 1.63 -13.53
CA GLY A 70 -15.85 1.61 -13.60
C GLY A 70 -16.54 0.44 -12.90
N ARG A 71 -15.96 -0.03 -11.77
CA ARG A 71 -16.51 -1.20 -11.05
C ARG A 71 -17.76 -0.87 -10.25
N ASP A 72 -17.71 0.28 -9.60
CA ASP A 72 -18.73 0.73 -8.65
C ASP A 72 -19.49 1.95 -9.18
N ILE A 73 -18.93 2.63 -10.18
CA ILE A 73 -19.51 3.77 -10.90
C ILE A 73 -19.29 3.58 -12.39
N PRO A 74 -20.06 4.24 -13.25
CA PRO A 74 -19.80 4.23 -14.69
C PRO A 74 -18.37 4.71 -14.99
N PRO A 75 -17.65 4.03 -15.90
CA PRO A 75 -16.28 4.42 -16.25
C PRO A 75 -16.28 5.76 -17.00
N ASP A 76 -15.38 6.64 -16.61
CA ASP A 76 -15.13 7.91 -17.28
C ASP A 76 -13.61 8.10 -17.41
N ARG A 77 -13.10 7.90 -18.63
CA ARG A 77 -11.67 7.98 -18.91
C ARG A 77 -11.12 9.40 -18.80
N GLU A 78 -11.90 10.41 -19.15
CA GLU A 78 -11.47 11.81 -19.09
C GLU A 78 -11.33 12.24 -17.62
N GLN A 79 -12.30 12.00 -16.81
CA GLN A 79 -12.20 12.25 -15.37
C GLN A 79 -11.09 11.45 -14.71
N ALA A 80 -10.95 10.16 -15.08
CA ALA A 80 -9.86 9.33 -14.58
C ALA A 80 -8.49 9.95 -14.88
N ARG A 81 -8.30 10.41 -16.13
CA ARG A 81 -7.04 11.03 -16.56
C ARG A 81 -6.76 12.33 -15.79
N GLU A 82 -7.75 13.17 -15.62
CA GLU A 82 -7.62 14.43 -14.90
C GLU A 82 -7.17 14.23 -13.45
N TRP A 83 -7.84 13.33 -12.72
CA TRP A 83 -7.49 13.01 -11.35
C TRP A 83 -6.09 12.37 -11.24
N LEU A 84 -5.72 11.49 -12.18
CA LEU A 84 -4.39 10.90 -12.20
C LEU A 84 -3.29 11.94 -12.49
N ILE A 85 -3.54 12.91 -13.36
CA ILE A 85 -2.60 14.02 -13.62
C ILE A 85 -2.36 14.83 -12.35
N ARG A 86 -3.43 15.22 -11.65
CA ARG A 86 -3.32 15.95 -10.38
C ARG A 86 -2.53 15.18 -9.33
N ALA A 87 -2.77 13.88 -9.20
CA ALA A 87 -2.04 13.04 -8.27
C ALA A 87 -0.56 12.89 -8.66
N ALA A 88 -0.26 12.68 -9.94
CA ALA A 88 1.11 12.54 -10.45
C ALA A 88 1.92 13.83 -10.30
N ALA A 89 1.30 15.00 -10.48
CA ALA A 89 1.92 16.30 -10.27
C ALA A 89 2.39 16.48 -8.81
N GLN A 90 1.75 15.83 -7.86
CA GLN A 90 2.15 15.83 -6.45
C GLN A 90 3.15 14.71 -6.09
N GLY A 91 3.66 13.99 -7.08
CA GLY A 91 4.65 12.93 -6.87
C GLY A 91 4.07 11.55 -6.60
N ASN A 92 2.80 11.31 -6.88
CA ASN A 92 2.23 9.98 -6.75
C ASN A 92 2.74 9.06 -7.88
N GLU A 93 3.67 8.17 -7.54
CA GLU A 93 4.33 7.26 -8.49
C GLU A 93 3.34 6.29 -9.17
N TYR A 94 2.30 5.86 -8.45
CA TYR A 94 1.26 4.99 -9.04
C TYR A 94 0.44 5.72 -10.09
N ALA A 95 0.09 6.99 -9.84
CA ALA A 95 -0.63 7.80 -10.79
C ALA A 95 0.22 8.07 -12.05
N ARG A 96 1.51 8.35 -11.88
CA ARG A 96 2.47 8.48 -13.00
C ARG A 96 2.54 7.21 -13.83
N PHE A 97 2.67 6.06 -13.19
CA PHE A 97 2.69 4.77 -13.88
C PHE A 97 1.43 4.52 -14.72
N PHE A 98 0.25 4.93 -14.19
CA PHE A 98 -1.01 4.80 -14.94
C PHE A 98 -1.04 5.73 -16.14
N LEU A 99 -0.59 6.97 -15.98
CA LEU A 99 -0.56 7.96 -17.06
C LEU A 99 0.38 7.57 -18.20
N ASP A 100 1.58 7.08 -17.88
CA ASP A 100 2.57 6.65 -18.87
C ASP A 100 2.03 5.55 -19.79
N ARG A 101 1.06 4.79 -19.30
CA ARG A 101 0.46 3.66 -20.01
C ARG A 101 -1.01 3.86 -20.36
N PHE A 102 -1.54 5.05 -20.08
CA PHE A 102 -2.98 5.33 -20.22
C PHE A 102 -3.49 5.08 -21.64
N ASP A 103 -2.69 5.44 -22.64
CA ASP A 103 -3.04 5.28 -24.06
C ASP A 103 -2.66 3.89 -24.60
N GLN A 104 -1.74 3.19 -23.95
CA GLN A 104 -1.32 1.84 -24.34
C GLN A 104 -2.34 0.77 -23.93
N PHE A 105 -3.01 0.97 -22.80
CA PHE A 105 -3.97 0.02 -22.27
C PHE A 105 -5.40 0.53 -22.49
N ARG A 106 -5.98 0.14 -23.63
CA ARG A 106 -7.41 0.37 -23.89
C ARG A 106 -8.30 -0.54 -23.05
N ASP A 107 -7.77 -1.66 -22.59
CA ASP A 107 -8.51 -2.64 -21.80
C ASP A 107 -8.30 -2.40 -20.29
N PRO A 108 -9.37 -2.03 -19.56
CA PRO A 108 -9.30 -1.82 -18.11
C PRO A 108 -8.85 -3.06 -17.32
N SER A 109 -9.06 -4.26 -17.83
CA SER A 109 -8.69 -5.52 -17.18
C SER A 109 -7.18 -5.70 -17.11
N VAL A 110 -6.45 -5.31 -18.15
CA VAL A 110 -4.99 -5.35 -18.20
C VAL A 110 -4.39 -4.34 -17.21
N MET A 111 -4.97 -3.15 -17.13
CA MET A 111 -4.58 -2.13 -16.15
C MET A 111 -4.78 -2.61 -14.71
N LEU A 112 -5.87 -3.30 -14.46
CA LEU A 112 -6.15 -3.87 -13.14
C LEU A 112 -5.15 -4.96 -12.76
N ALA A 113 -4.78 -5.83 -13.69
CA ALA A 113 -3.76 -6.86 -13.48
C ALA A 113 -2.40 -6.22 -13.16
N ALA A 114 -2.00 -5.20 -13.92
CA ALA A 114 -0.78 -4.44 -13.68
C ALA A 114 -0.77 -3.77 -12.30
N THR A 115 -1.90 -3.20 -11.87
CA THR A 115 -2.02 -2.59 -10.53
C THR A 115 -1.87 -3.60 -9.41
N LYS A 116 -2.50 -4.77 -9.55
CA LYS A 116 -2.38 -5.86 -8.57
C LYS A 116 -0.93 -6.31 -8.46
N LEU A 117 -0.24 -6.43 -9.59
CA LEU A 117 1.17 -6.81 -9.62
C LEU A 117 2.05 -5.76 -8.92
N LEU A 118 1.86 -4.47 -9.24
CA LEU A 118 2.59 -3.38 -8.58
C LEU A 118 2.35 -3.35 -7.06
N HIS A 119 1.11 -3.53 -6.63
CA HIS A 119 0.78 -3.60 -5.21
C HIS A 119 1.45 -4.80 -4.53
N HIS A 120 1.50 -5.93 -5.22
CA HIS A 120 2.17 -7.12 -4.72
C HIS A 120 3.68 -6.91 -4.62
N MET A 121 4.29 -6.33 -5.64
CA MET A 121 5.72 -5.97 -5.63
C MET A 121 6.04 -4.96 -4.52
N SER A 122 5.24 -3.89 -4.38
CA SER A 122 5.42 -2.91 -3.30
C SER A 122 5.39 -3.55 -1.91
N ARG A 123 4.48 -4.50 -1.67
CA ARG A 123 4.45 -5.27 -0.41
C ARG A 123 5.72 -6.10 -0.22
N ILE A 124 6.25 -6.72 -1.27
CA ILE A 124 7.48 -7.48 -1.21
C ILE A 124 8.67 -6.56 -0.85
N PHE A 125 8.77 -5.40 -1.48
CA PHE A 125 9.80 -4.42 -1.18
C PHE A 125 9.68 -3.88 0.25
N GLN A 126 8.48 -3.54 0.70
CA GLN A 126 8.23 -3.09 2.08
C GLN A 126 8.52 -4.19 3.12
N SER A 127 8.25 -5.44 2.80
CA SER A 127 8.56 -6.56 3.69
C SER A 127 10.04 -6.94 3.69
N ASN A 128 10.77 -6.58 2.64
CA ASN A 128 12.21 -6.77 2.50
C ASN A 128 13.03 -5.51 2.84
N SER A 129 12.39 -4.35 3.09
CA SER A 129 13.10 -3.22 3.67
C SER A 129 13.59 -3.64 5.05
N VAL A 130 14.90 -3.74 5.17
CA VAL A 130 15.58 -3.97 6.45
C VAL A 130 15.09 -2.88 7.40
N PRO A 131 14.54 -3.21 8.57
CA PRO A 131 14.19 -2.18 9.53
C PRO A 131 15.43 -1.35 9.81
N PRO A 132 15.33 -0.03 9.98
CA PRO A 132 16.48 0.82 10.26
C PRO A 132 17.24 0.18 11.43
N SER A 133 18.51 -0.02 11.23
CA SER A 133 19.41 -0.66 12.21
C SER A 133 19.24 0.04 13.55
N ASN A 134 18.51 -0.62 14.45
CA ASN A 134 18.45 -0.18 15.83
C ASN A 134 19.84 -0.46 16.42
N PRO A 135 20.59 0.53 16.91
CA PRO A 135 21.94 0.31 17.45
C PRO A 135 21.97 -0.59 18.70
N ALA A 136 20.81 -1.00 19.20
CA ALA A 136 20.66 -1.94 20.31
C ALA A 136 20.23 -3.32 19.78
N GLY A 137 21.16 -4.06 19.18
CA GLY A 137 21.10 -5.51 19.01
C GLY A 137 20.11 -6.02 17.96
N ILE A 138 20.67 -6.58 16.91
CA ILE A 138 19.99 -7.36 15.89
C ILE A 138 19.26 -8.54 16.53
N ARG A 139 17.97 -8.39 16.85
CA ARG A 139 17.11 -9.55 17.03
C ARG A 139 16.78 -10.08 15.64
N ILE A 140 17.66 -10.88 15.10
CA ILE A 140 17.35 -11.72 13.94
C ILE A 140 16.21 -12.62 14.39
N ASP A 141 15.07 -12.52 13.68
CA ASP A 141 13.94 -13.40 13.93
C ASP A 141 14.40 -14.85 13.84
N SER A 142 14.58 -15.48 14.99
CA SER A 142 15.08 -16.86 15.15
C SER A 142 14.23 -17.86 14.36
N LYS A 143 12.95 -17.58 14.18
CA LYS A 143 12.01 -18.38 13.38
C LYS A 143 12.34 -18.35 11.88
N ARG A 144 12.75 -17.18 11.36
CA ARG A 144 13.12 -17.00 9.95
C ARG A 144 14.48 -17.65 9.65
N ARG A 145 15.43 -17.53 10.59
CA ARG A 145 16.75 -18.18 10.50
C ARG A 145 16.61 -19.71 10.51
N ARG A 146 15.75 -20.24 11.35
CA ARG A 146 15.47 -21.69 11.44
C ARG A 146 14.85 -22.22 10.14
N ARG A 147 13.86 -21.53 9.55
CA ARG A 147 13.24 -21.92 8.27
C ARG A 147 14.24 -21.85 7.09
N LEU A 148 15.16 -20.90 7.09
CA LEU A 148 16.22 -20.80 6.08
C LEU A 148 17.25 -21.94 6.23
N MET A 149 17.61 -22.29 7.46
CA MET A 149 18.47 -23.44 7.73
C MET A 149 17.80 -24.76 7.35
N GLU A 150 16.56 -24.95 7.72
CA GLU A 150 15.77 -26.14 7.34
C GLU A 150 15.65 -26.29 5.81
N LYS A 151 15.44 -25.19 5.08
CA LYS A 151 15.46 -25.19 3.60
C LYS A 151 16.87 -25.48 3.02
N ARG A 152 17.93 -24.96 3.61
CA ARG A 152 19.31 -25.26 3.16
C ARG A 152 19.67 -26.72 3.41
N MET A 153 19.31 -27.27 4.55
CA MET A 153 19.52 -28.70 4.83
C MET A 153 18.70 -29.60 3.90
N ALA A 154 17.45 -29.25 3.60
CA ALA A 154 16.61 -29.99 2.66
C ALA A 154 17.13 -29.94 1.21
N MET A 155 17.93 -28.93 0.85
CA MET A 155 18.58 -28.83 -0.46
C MET A 155 20.01 -29.41 -0.51
N GLY A 156 20.45 -30.14 0.51
CA GLY A 156 21.71 -30.87 0.52
C GLY A 156 22.97 -30.01 0.66
N HIS A 157 22.85 -28.76 1.07
CA HIS A 157 24.02 -27.95 1.40
C HIS A 157 24.45 -28.23 2.84
N LYS A 158 25.59 -28.90 2.98
CA LYS A 158 26.29 -29.01 4.28
C LYS A 158 26.61 -27.60 4.78
N ALA A 159 26.33 -27.34 6.05
CA ALA A 159 26.81 -26.13 6.71
C ALA A 159 28.33 -26.16 6.68
N ASP A 160 28.93 -25.13 6.05
CA ASP A 160 30.38 -24.94 6.12
C ASP A 160 30.74 -24.51 7.54
N ASP A 161 31.43 -25.44 8.30
CA ASP A 161 31.95 -25.25 9.65
C ASP A 161 33.23 -24.39 9.64
N HIS A 162 33.29 -23.34 8.86
CA HIS A 162 34.52 -22.53 8.66
C HIS A 162 34.48 -21.13 9.27
N GLU A 163 33.80 -20.90 10.38
CA GLU A 163 33.88 -19.61 11.07
C GLU A 163 34.22 -19.64 12.56
N ASP A 164 34.92 -20.65 13.07
CA ASP A 164 35.33 -20.64 14.48
C ASP A 164 36.77 -21.11 14.73
N ARG A 165 37.72 -20.77 13.82
CA ARG A 165 39.16 -20.98 14.10
C ARG A 165 39.97 -19.75 13.76
N GLY A 166 39.85 -18.70 14.54
CA GLY A 166 40.62 -17.48 14.27
C GLY A 166 40.78 -16.48 15.39
N LEU A 167 40.61 -16.83 16.65
CA LEU A 167 40.88 -15.90 17.76
C LEU A 167 41.40 -16.64 19.02
N THR A 168 42.48 -17.41 18.86
CA THR A 168 43.30 -17.79 20.01
C THR A 168 44.72 -18.05 19.54
N GLN A 169 45.51 -16.99 19.45
CA GLN A 169 46.97 -17.01 19.68
C GLN A 169 47.54 -15.62 19.42
N GLN A 170 47.68 -14.83 20.48
CA GLN A 170 48.84 -13.95 20.68
C GLN A 170 48.71 -13.33 22.08
N THR A 171 49.23 -14.05 23.06
CA THR A 171 49.83 -13.49 24.26
C THR A 171 51.01 -14.40 24.65
N GLN A 172 52.16 -14.05 24.20
CA GLN A 172 53.46 -14.16 24.90
C GLN A 172 54.37 -13.07 24.38
#